data_195710eb881a22fd989624f6cb0011a3
#
_entry.id   195710eb881a22fd989624f6cb0011a3
#
_cell.length_a   1.000
_cell.length_b   1.000
_cell.length_c   1.000
_cell.angle_alpha   90.00
_cell.angle_beta   90.00
_cell.angle_gamma   90.00
#
_symmetry.space_group_name_H-M   'P 1'
#
loop_
_entity.id
_entity.type
_entity.pdbx_description
1 polymer ?
#
loop_
_entity_poly.entity_id
_entity_poly.type
_entity_poly.pdbx_seq_one_letter_code
_entity_poly.pdbx_strand_id
1 'polypeptide(L)'
;MVEAYWYRRQLLKIPFRIHVNGTRGKSSVTRLIAAGLRSGGIRTCAKTTGTLARMILPDGKELPIFRPDRANVIEQKRIVQTAVGHNADALVIECMALQPLLQSVCELKLVRSTHGVITNARADHLDVMGPTRLDVARALSATTPIAGNMFTAEDRNDSLSVMKEACDDRASQLVVTTADDANDITQDELAQFSYLEHAENVALALKVCQSMGVARDVALQGMWEAQPDPGAMRVHVQEVHGNSWHFVNAFAANDPESTTRIWDAAYNYFPGVTQRVLVMNCRVDRADRSTTMAEAVATWAPADRYVIIGSGTDIFLRRLLKRGIHPDKVICLGNSSGPELVDSVLESFRREERMATAPRPHFQSGTAVAERAEEMESSGMMLMGIGNVAGPGMALADHFGQDQGWERFRTPVTRPARVLEMV
;
A
#
# COMPACT_ATOMS: atom_id res chain seq x y z
N MET A 1 14.03 18.59 31.99
CA MET A 1 14.68 19.66 31.20
C MET A 1 15.98 19.20 30.54
N VAL A 2 16.89 18.57 31.27
CA VAL A 2 18.20 18.10 30.74
C VAL A 2 18.08 17.13 29.56
N GLU A 3 17.22 16.11 29.66
CA GLU A 3 17.00 15.13 28.59
C GLU A 3 16.50 15.79 27.28
N ALA A 4 15.52 16.71 27.39
CA ALA A 4 14.99 17.41 26.23
C ALA A 4 16.06 18.30 25.55
N TYR A 5 16.94 18.91 26.32
CA TYR A 5 18.05 19.69 25.81
C TYR A 5 19.03 18.82 25.04
N TRP A 6 19.45 17.68 25.62
CA TRP A 6 20.36 16.73 24.97
C TRP A 6 19.76 16.13 23.70
N TYR A 7 18.47 15.75 23.74
CA TYR A 7 17.77 15.27 22.58
C TYR A 7 17.77 16.29 21.43
N ARG A 8 17.44 17.55 21.77
CA ARG A 8 17.47 18.65 20.80
C ARG A 8 18.84 18.83 20.17
N ARG A 9 19.92 18.73 20.95
CA ARG A 9 21.28 18.81 20.43
C ARG A 9 21.61 17.65 19.47
N GLN A 10 21.14 16.45 19.77
CA GLN A 10 21.31 15.31 18.86
C GLN A 10 20.51 15.54 17.56
N LEU A 11 19.27 15.95 17.65
CA LEU A 11 18.42 16.22 16.51
C LEU A 11 19.02 17.26 15.55
N LEU A 12 19.65 18.31 16.09
CA LEU A 12 20.27 19.37 15.30
C LEU A 12 21.59 18.94 14.60
N LYS A 13 22.12 17.76 14.90
CA LYS A 13 23.24 17.19 14.12
C LYS A 13 22.79 16.65 12.77
N ILE A 14 21.50 16.47 12.56
CA ILE A 14 20.92 16.04 11.30
C ILE A 14 20.35 17.29 10.62
N PRO A 15 21.04 17.86 9.62
CA PRO A 15 20.62 19.12 9.00
C PRO A 15 19.28 19.01 8.29
N PHE A 16 19.01 17.91 7.61
CA PHE A 16 17.77 17.70 6.87
C PHE A 16 16.87 16.69 7.60
N ARG A 17 15.72 17.13 8.02
CA ARG A 17 14.72 16.31 8.71
C ARG A 17 13.41 16.39 7.94
N ILE A 18 13.04 15.27 7.33
CA ILE A 18 11.87 15.15 6.48
C ILE A 18 10.81 14.37 7.27
N HIS A 19 9.64 14.95 7.49
CA HIS A 19 8.52 14.31 8.19
C HIS A 19 7.38 14.04 7.23
N VAL A 20 7.17 12.75 6.92
CA VAL A 20 6.17 12.30 5.94
C VAL A 20 4.90 11.87 6.64
N ASN A 21 3.80 12.55 6.36
CA ASN A 21 2.47 12.27 6.85
C ASN A 21 1.48 12.13 5.67
N GLY A 22 0.22 11.87 5.96
CA GLY A 22 -0.85 11.71 4.98
C GLY A 22 -1.70 10.47 5.24
N THR A 23 -2.74 10.27 4.48
CA THR A 23 -3.60 9.10 4.63
C THR A 23 -3.05 7.89 3.89
N ARG A 24 -2.62 8.03 2.64
CA ARG A 24 -2.07 6.97 1.79
C ARG A 24 -0.68 7.34 1.23
N GLY A 25 0.13 6.33 0.91
CA GLY A 25 1.42 6.52 0.27
C GLY A 25 2.58 6.93 1.19
N LYS A 26 2.37 7.10 2.49
CA LYS A 26 3.42 7.55 3.44
C LYS A 26 4.69 6.70 3.37
N SER A 27 4.58 5.38 3.48
CA SER A 27 5.73 4.47 3.47
C SER A 27 6.45 4.48 2.12
N SER A 28 5.70 4.47 1.00
CA SER A 28 6.26 4.59 -0.35
C SER A 28 7.03 5.90 -0.51
N VAL A 29 6.40 7.04 -0.24
CA VAL A 29 7.04 8.36 -0.36
C VAL A 29 8.26 8.48 0.56
N THR A 30 8.20 7.95 1.79
CA THR A 30 9.35 7.91 2.71
C THR A 30 10.53 7.15 2.09
N ARG A 31 10.28 5.99 1.49
CA ARG A 31 11.30 5.16 0.84
C ARG A 31 11.86 5.81 -0.42
N LEU A 32 10.99 6.37 -1.26
CA LEU A 32 11.36 7.07 -2.48
C LEU A 32 12.26 8.28 -2.20
N ILE A 33 11.85 9.16 -1.26
CA ILE A 33 12.66 10.31 -0.86
C ILE A 33 14.03 9.85 -0.35
N ALA A 34 14.04 8.88 0.56
CA ALA A 34 15.29 8.41 1.15
C ALA A 34 16.22 7.77 0.11
N ALA A 35 15.70 7.03 -0.85
CA ALA A 35 16.48 6.42 -1.92
C ALA A 35 17.01 7.45 -2.90
N GLY A 36 16.18 8.42 -3.33
CA GLY A 36 16.59 9.50 -4.20
C GLY A 36 17.68 10.37 -3.57
N LEU A 37 17.57 10.71 -2.28
CA LEU A 37 18.58 11.46 -1.56
C LEU A 37 19.90 10.67 -1.45
N ARG A 38 19.86 9.37 -1.18
CA ARG A 38 21.07 8.52 -1.14
C ARG A 38 21.78 8.47 -2.48
N SER A 39 21.03 8.32 -3.57
CA SER A 39 21.60 8.35 -4.93
C SER A 39 22.27 9.70 -5.25
N GLY A 40 21.72 10.79 -4.70
CA GLY A 40 22.33 12.13 -4.76
C GLY A 40 23.53 12.33 -3.82
N GLY A 41 24.04 11.28 -3.17
CA GLY A 41 25.20 11.34 -2.27
C GLY A 41 24.91 11.87 -0.87
N ILE A 42 23.65 12.13 -0.51
CA ILE A 42 23.26 12.57 0.84
C ILE A 42 23.11 11.33 1.75
N ARG A 43 23.91 11.25 2.81
CA ARG A 43 23.81 10.13 3.78
C ARG A 43 22.47 10.17 4.49
N THR A 44 21.54 9.35 4.02
CA THR A 44 20.15 9.40 4.43
C THR A 44 19.73 8.14 5.18
N CYS A 45 19.26 8.33 6.40
CA CYS A 45 18.48 7.33 7.12
C CYS A 45 16.98 7.55 6.88
N ALA A 46 16.21 6.47 6.94
CA ALA A 46 14.75 6.59 6.93
C ALA A 46 14.07 5.64 7.92
N LYS A 47 12.85 5.98 8.31
CA LYS A 47 12.02 5.16 9.19
C LYS A 47 10.62 5.07 8.63
N THR A 48 10.18 3.84 8.35
CA THR A 48 8.78 3.55 8.02
C THR A 48 8.02 3.06 9.25
N THR A 49 6.68 3.12 9.18
CA THR A 49 5.79 2.66 10.27
C THR A 49 5.10 1.36 9.90
N GLY A 50 3.88 1.33 9.58
CA GLY A 50 3.13 0.16 9.12
C GLY A 50 3.24 -1.09 10.02
N THR A 51 2.81 -2.23 9.47
CA THR A 51 2.84 -3.54 10.16
C THR A 51 4.27 -4.04 10.38
N LEU A 52 5.17 -3.77 9.45
CA LEU A 52 6.59 -4.08 9.52
C LEU A 52 7.40 -2.79 9.51
N ALA A 53 7.46 -2.12 10.66
CA ALA A 53 8.26 -0.91 10.79
C ALA A 53 9.75 -1.19 10.55
N ARG A 54 10.39 -0.34 9.72
CA ARG A 54 11.79 -0.48 9.32
C ARG A 54 12.58 0.78 9.62
N MET A 55 13.80 0.58 10.06
CA MET A 55 14.86 1.58 10.02
C MET A 55 15.73 1.28 8.80
N ILE A 56 15.83 2.24 7.88
CA ILE A 56 16.63 2.13 6.67
C ILE A 56 17.91 2.93 6.88
N LEU A 57 19.05 2.29 6.72
CA LEU A 57 20.38 2.87 6.95
C LEU A 57 20.89 3.59 5.69
N PRO A 58 22.00 4.37 5.80
CA PRO A 58 22.56 5.08 4.65
C PRO A 58 23.05 4.17 3.52
N ASP A 59 23.37 2.92 3.81
CA ASP A 59 23.73 1.90 2.81
C ASP A 59 22.52 1.17 2.21
N GLY A 60 21.30 1.58 2.57
CA GLY A 60 20.04 0.98 2.11
C GLY A 60 19.60 -0.26 2.89
N LYS A 61 20.41 -0.77 3.81
CA LYS A 61 20.01 -1.91 4.65
C LYS A 61 18.84 -1.58 5.55
N GLU A 62 17.94 -2.53 5.68
CA GLU A 62 16.74 -2.40 6.50
C GLU A 62 16.85 -3.22 7.79
N LEU A 63 16.66 -2.55 8.91
CA LEU A 63 16.60 -3.17 10.21
C LEU A 63 15.17 -3.17 10.74
N PRO A 64 14.66 -4.29 11.28
CA PRO A 64 13.34 -4.30 11.90
C PRO A 64 13.35 -3.43 13.16
N ILE A 65 12.26 -2.66 13.34
CA ILE A 65 12.08 -1.90 14.58
C ILE A 65 11.33 -2.79 15.56
N PHE A 66 12.05 -3.25 16.56
CA PHE A 66 11.48 -4.06 17.62
C PHE A 66 10.57 -3.19 18.53
N ARG A 67 9.34 -3.61 18.68
CA ARG A 67 8.30 -3.02 19.54
C ARG A 67 7.83 -4.08 20.52
N PRO A 68 8.28 -4.06 21.79
CA PRO A 68 7.81 -5.03 22.80
C PRO A 68 6.32 -4.87 23.11
N ASP A 69 5.80 -3.63 22.93
CA ASP A 69 4.42 -3.24 23.15
C ASP A 69 3.83 -2.58 21.88
N ARG A 70 2.75 -1.82 22.07
CA ARG A 70 2.12 -1.03 21.00
C ARG A 70 3.06 0.07 20.48
N ALA A 71 2.85 0.47 19.24
CA ALA A 71 3.56 1.58 18.63
C ALA A 71 3.45 2.85 19.50
N ASN A 72 4.59 3.49 19.80
CA ASN A 72 4.65 4.69 20.63
C ASN A 72 5.52 5.76 19.96
N VAL A 73 5.05 7.00 19.92
CA VAL A 73 5.74 8.13 19.30
C VAL A 73 7.14 8.38 19.89
N ILE A 74 7.41 7.94 21.13
CA ILE A 74 8.71 8.05 21.79
C ILE A 74 9.80 7.26 21.05
N GLU A 75 9.44 6.22 20.27
CA GLU A 75 10.42 5.48 19.46
C GLU A 75 11.23 6.40 18.53
N GLN A 76 10.69 7.58 18.15
CA GLN A 76 11.38 8.56 17.32
C GLN A 76 12.70 9.01 17.94
N LYS A 77 12.81 9.03 19.28
CA LYS A 77 14.07 9.37 19.96
C LYS A 77 15.17 8.37 19.63
N ARG A 78 14.86 7.08 19.60
CA ARG A 78 15.81 6.00 19.24
C ARG A 78 16.21 6.10 17.77
N ILE A 79 15.25 6.43 16.91
CA ILE A 79 15.47 6.61 15.46
C ILE A 79 16.48 7.75 15.22
N VAL A 80 16.28 8.90 15.88
CA VAL A 80 17.21 10.03 15.81
C VAL A 80 18.61 9.64 16.32
N GLN A 81 18.69 8.93 17.44
CA GLN A 81 19.98 8.45 17.98
C GLN A 81 20.70 7.53 16.99
N THR A 82 19.97 6.59 16.37
CA THR A 82 20.52 5.70 15.34
C THR A 82 21.02 6.50 14.13
N ALA A 83 20.24 7.45 13.63
CA ALA A 83 20.64 8.28 12.49
C ALA A 83 21.91 9.11 12.80
N VAL A 84 21.99 9.70 14.01
CA VAL A 84 23.18 10.41 14.47
C VAL A 84 24.38 9.47 14.56
N GLY A 85 24.19 8.24 15.08
CA GLY A 85 25.26 7.22 15.15
C GLY A 85 25.81 6.83 13.78
N HIS A 86 25.01 6.93 12.73
CA HIS A 86 25.41 6.71 11.34
C HIS A 86 25.85 7.99 10.60
N ASN A 87 26.02 9.10 11.32
CA ASN A 87 26.38 10.41 10.76
C ASN A 87 25.48 10.82 9.60
N ALA A 88 24.16 10.60 9.72
CA ALA A 88 23.21 10.92 8.68
C ALA A 88 23.10 12.43 8.48
N ASP A 89 23.19 12.86 7.21
CA ASP A 89 22.93 14.25 6.80
C ASP A 89 21.42 14.51 6.66
N ALA A 90 20.66 13.46 6.33
CA ALA A 90 19.20 13.51 6.22
C ALA A 90 18.54 12.36 6.99
N LEU A 91 17.36 12.65 7.55
CA LEU A 91 16.50 11.65 8.20
C LEU A 91 15.07 11.83 7.72
N VAL A 92 14.54 10.82 7.02
CA VAL A 92 13.16 10.77 6.54
C VAL A 92 12.34 9.92 7.50
N ILE A 93 11.36 10.53 8.17
CA ILE A 93 10.54 9.84 9.18
C ILE A 93 9.09 9.82 8.73
N GLU A 94 8.52 8.63 8.62
CA GLU A 94 7.09 8.46 8.47
C GLU A 94 6.36 8.73 9.78
N CYS A 95 5.32 9.56 9.76
CA CYS A 95 4.48 9.85 10.91
C CYS A 95 3.66 8.62 11.32
N MET A 96 3.73 8.27 12.59
CA MET A 96 3.02 7.13 13.17
C MET A 96 1.82 7.53 14.02
N ALA A 97 1.64 8.82 14.28
CA ALA A 97 0.58 9.35 15.12
C ALA A 97 -0.71 9.50 14.30
N LEU A 98 -1.84 9.10 14.89
CA LEU A 98 -3.17 9.33 14.33
C LEU A 98 -3.86 10.52 15.01
N GLN A 99 -3.78 10.58 16.35
CA GLN A 99 -4.39 11.68 17.11
C GLN A 99 -3.73 13.02 16.76
N PRO A 100 -4.51 14.10 16.48
CA PRO A 100 -3.97 15.40 16.08
C PRO A 100 -2.94 15.97 17.06
N LEU A 101 -3.21 15.84 18.37
CA LEU A 101 -2.27 16.26 19.42
C LEU A 101 -0.93 15.52 19.32
N LEU A 102 -0.96 14.19 19.10
CA LEU A 102 0.27 13.41 18.99
C LEU A 102 1.01 13.71 17.69
N GLN A 103 0.33 14.01 16.60
CA GLN A 103 0.95 14.48 15.35
C GLN A 103 1.70 15.80 15.60
N SER A 104 1.07 16.76 16.28
CA SER A 104 1.71 18.01 16.68
C SER A 104 2.92 17.80 17.60
N VAL A 105 2.82 16.90 18.58
CA VAL A 105 3.94 16.55 19.47
C VAL A 105 5.08 15.90 18.68
N CYS A 106 4.77 14.98 17.74
CA CYS A 106 5.78 14.38 16.86
C CYS A 106 6.54 15.47 16.10
N GLU A 107 5.85 16.40 15.47
CA GLU A 107 6.49 17.46 14.71
C GLU A 107 7.26 18.43 15.61
N LEU A 108 6.61 19.05 16.59
CA LEU A 108 7.16 20.18 17.33
C LEU A 108 8.21 19.78 18.37
N LYS A 109 8.18 18.51 18.83
CA LYS A 109 9.07 18.04 19.92
C LYS A 109 10.03 16.96 19.50
N LEU A 110 9.64 16.07 18.58
CA LEU A 110 10.41 14.87 18.27
C LEU A 110 11.14 14.95 16.91
N VAL A 111 10.52 15.50 15.86
CA VAL A 111 11.12 15.55 14.51
C VAL A 111 11.66 16.94 14.20
N ARG A 112 10.87 17.97 14.43
CA ARG A 112 11.20 19.38 14.11
C ARG A 112 11.70 19.49 12.68
N SER A 113 10.86 19.06 11.76
CA SER A 113 11.24 18.90 10.37
C SER A 113 11.67 20.24 9.73
N THR A 114 12.56 20.13 8.76
CA THR A 114 12.91 21.20 7.82
C THR A 114 12.02 21.12 6.59
N HIS A 115 11.56 19.89 6.28
CA HIS A 115 10.68 19.58 5.17
C HIS A 115 9.54 18.70 5.68
N GLY A 116 8.35 19.22 5.69
CA GLY A 116 7.12 18.46 5.92
C GLY A 116 6.60 17.91 4.61
N VAL A 117 5.98 16.74 4.67
CA VAL A 117 5.32 16.12 3.51
C VAL A 117 3.95 15.63 3.95
N ILE A 118 2.89 16.03 3.26
CA ILE A 118 1.55 15.44 3.36
C ILE A 118 1.22 14.83 2.00
N THR A 119 1.19 13.51 1.93
CA THR A 119 0.95 12.81 0.66
C THR A 119 -0.42 13.14 0.08
N ASN A 120 -1.47 12.96 0.88
CA ASN A 120 -2.86 13.33 0.58
C ASN A 120 -3.69 13.34 1.87
N ALA A 121 -4.92 13.89 1.80
CA ALA A 121 -5.87 13.97 2.91
C ALA A 121 -7.22 13.31 2.56
N ARG A 122 -7.19 11.99 2.34
CA ARG A 122 -8.40 11.20 2.08
C ARG A 122 -9.13 10.88 3.39
N ALA A 123 -10.41 10.51 3.30
CA ALA A 123 -11.18 10.05 4.45
C ALA A 123 -10.57 8.74 5.01
N ASP A 124 -9.95 8.83 6.19
CA ASP A 124 -9.35 7.70 6.90
C ASP A 124 -9.31 8.00 8.41
N HIS A 125 -9.49 6.98 9.25
CA HIS A 125 -9.51 7.13 10.71
C HIS A 125 -10.41 8.29 11.20
N LEU A 126 -11.63 8.38 10.66
CA LEU A 126 -12.57 9.46 10.94
C LEU A 126 -13.00 9.51 12.41
N ASP A 127 -12.93 8.40 13.11
CA ASP A 127 -13.14 8.24 14.54
C ASP A 127 -12.08 8.96 15.40
N VAL A 128 -10.89 9.19 14.84
CA VAL A 128 -9.74 9.77 15.54
C VAL A 128 -9.39 11.17 15.05
N MET A 129 -9.38 11.38 13.74
CA MET A 129 -8.96 12.63 13.10
C MET A 129 -10.12 13.62 12.89
N GLY A 130 -11.36 13.17 13.05
CA GLY A 130 -12.58 13.95 12.89
C GLY A 130 -13.49 13.39 11.78
N PRO A 131 -14.80 13.73 11.85
CA PRO A 131 -15.84 13.03 11.07
C PRO A 131 -15.80 13.30 9.57
N THR A 132 -15.06 14.31 9.14
CA THR A 132 -14.99 14.69 7.73
C THR A 132 -13.58 14.62 7.18
N ARG A 133 -13.46 14.52 5.86
CA ARG A 133 -12.16 14.59 5.16
C ARG A 133 -11.42 15.90 5.46
N LEU A 134 -12.14 16.99 5.62
CA LEU A 134 -11.55 18.30 5.95
C LEU A 134 -10.95 18.32 7.36
N ASP A 135 -11.55 17.59 8.31
CA ASP A 135 -10.98 17.42 9.64
C ASP A 135 -9.71 16.56 9.59
N VAL A 136 -9.67 15.56 8.69
CA VAL A 136 -8.44 14.81 8.40
C VAL A 136 -7.35 15.76 7.89
N ALA A 137 -7.64 16.65 6.94
CA ALA A 137 -6.68 17.64 6.45
C ALA A 137 -6.17 18.54 7.58
N ARG A 138 -7.04 19.01 8.49
CA ARG A 138 -6.65 19.78 9.67
C ARG A 138 -5.75 18.99 10.62
N ALA A 139 -6.09 17.72 10.88
CA ALA A 139 -5.29 16.84 11.73
C ALA A 139 -3.89 16.62 11.16
N LEU A 140 -3.78 16.32 9.86
CA LEU A 140 -2.50 16.10 9.16
C LEU A 140 -1.65 17.36 9.13
N SER A 141 -2.27 18.56 9.00
CA SER A 141 -1.58 19.86 9.03
C SER A 141 -0.89 20.15 10.36
N ALA A 142 -1.19 19.39 11.42
CA ALA A 142 -0.42 19.44 12.67
C ALA A 142 1.06 19.05 12.50
N THR A 143 1.45 18.42 11.38
CA THR A 143 2.86 18.12 11.04
C THR A 143 3.52 19.15 10.14
N THR A 144 2.93 20.31 9.92
CA THR A 144 3.58 21.43 9.21
C THR A 144 4.84 21.87 9.97
N PRO A 145 6.01 22.01 9.32
CA PRO A 145 7.22 22.49 9.96
C PRO A 145 7.09 23.96 10.42
N ILE A 146 8.04 24.42 11.22
CA ILE A 146 8.19 25.84 11.55
C ILE A 146 9.30 26.42 10.69
N ALA A 147 9.00 27.47 9.94
CA ALA A 147 9.93 28.16 9.04
C ALA A 147 10.65 27.19 8.07
N GLY A 148 9.89 26.24 7.50
CA GLY A 148 10.39 25.22 6.57
C GLY A 148 9.56 25.14 5.31
N ASN A 149 9.68 24.02 4.58
CA ASN A 149 8.89 23.76 3.39
C ASN A 149 7.89 22.63 3.68
N MET A 150 6.64 22.78 3.25
CA MET A 150 5.61 21.74 3.30
C MET A 150 5.27 21.33 1.87
N PHE A 151 5.48 20.06 1.54
CA PHE A 151 5.19 19.46 0.24
C PHE A 151 3.91 18.65 0.32
N THR A 152 3.10 18.69 -0.75
CA THR A 152 1.88 17.87 -0.82
C THR A 152 1.53 17.50 -2.26
N ALA A 153 0.93 16.32 -2.43
CA ALA A 153 0.25 15.90 -3.66
C ALA A 153 -1.29 15.90 -3.48
N GLU A 154 -1.80 16.64 -2.49
CA GLU A 154 -3.24 16.89 -2.38
C GLU A 154 -3.69 17.81 -3.51
N ASP A 155 -4.82 17.47 -4.15
CA ASP A 155 -5.38 18.17 -5.31
C ASP A 155 -6.67 18.97 -5.01
N ARG A 156 -7.27 18.76 -3.84
CA ARG A 156 -8.54 19.38 -3.48
C ARG A 156 -8.33 20.74 -2.84
N ASN A 157 -8.94 21.77 -3.42
CA ASN A 157 -8.77 23.16 -3.02
C ASN A 157 -9.11 23.43 -1.56
N ASP A 158 -10.14 22.78 -1.00
CA ASP A 158 -10.53 22.95 0.40
C ASP A 158 -9.48 22.40 1.38
N SER A 159 -8.88 21.23 1.07
CA SER A 159 -7.76 20.69 1.84
C SER A 159 -6.49 21.52 1.69
N LEU A 160 -6.19 21.99 0.48
CA LEU A 160 -5.05 22.87 0.21
C LEU A 160 -5.17 24.19 0.98
N SER A 161 -6.39 24.75 1.10
CA SER A 161 -6.63 25.96 1.90
C SER A 161 -6.26 25.76 3.37
N VAL A 162 -6.65 24.62 3.96
CA VAL A 162 -6.28 24.24 5.34
C VAL A 162 -4.77 24.12 5.50
N MET A 163 -4.10 23.44 4.56
CA MET A 163 -2.64 23.29 4.59
C MET A 163 -1.93 24.61 4.42
N LYS A 164 -2.48 25.52 3.60
CA LYS A 164 -1.95 26.88 3.41
C LYS A 164 -2.05 27.70 4.69
N GLU A 165 -3.20 27.71 5.36
CA GLU A 165 -3.37 28.37 6.65
C GLU A 165 -2.35 27.87 7.67
N ALA A 166 -2.16 26.54 7.77
CA ALA A 166 -1.18 25.97 8.69
C ALA A 166 0.26 26.35 8.34
N CYS A 167 0.58 26.51 7.05
CA CYS A 167 1.88 26.99 6.60
C CYS A 167 2.09 28.47 6.97
N ASP A 168 1.08 29.30 6.77
CA ASP A 168 1.14 30.71 7.10
C ASP A 168 1.33 30.93 8.61
N ASP A 169 0.59 30.19 9.44
CA ASP A 169 0.72 30.22 10.91
C ASP A 169 2.13 29.85 11.39
N ARG A 170 2.83 28.99 10.65
CA ARG A 170 4.17 28.51 11.01
C ARG A 170 5.32 29.12 10.21
N ALA A 171 5.03 30.16 9.45
CA ALA A 171 5.99 30.83 8.57
C ALA A 171 6.68 29.84 7.61
N SER A 172 5.94 28.86 7.11
CA SER A 172 6.41 27.83 6.19
C SER A 172 5.89 28.06 4.77
N GLN A 173 6.57 27.52 3.79
CA GLN A 173 6.16 27.58 2.40
C GLN A 173 5.42 26.31 2.00
N LEU A 174 4.23 26.43 1.40
CA LEU A 174 3.51 25.31 0.79
C LEU A 174 3.98 25.10 -0.65
N VAL A 175 4.41 23.88 -0.96
CA VAL A 175 4.80 23.43 -2.30
C VAL A 175 3.86 22.32 -2.74
N VAL A 176 3.03 22.59 -3.74
CA VAL A 176 2.05 21.63 -4.24
C VAL A 176 2.64 20.86 -5.44
N THR A 177 2.51 19.56 -5.42
CA THR A 177 2.74 18.69 -6.59
C THR A 177 1.43 18.62 -7.37
N THR A 178 1.47 19.10 -8.60
CA THR A 178 0.29 19.21 -9.47
C THR A 178 0.05 17.94 -10.28
N ALA A 179 -1.10 17.85 -10.94
CA ALA A 179 -1.37 16.79 -11.90
C ALA A 179 -0.34 16.80 -13.07
N ASP A 180 0.11 17.98 -13.50
CA ASP A 180 1.13 18.09 -14.55
C ASP A 180 2.46 17.48 -14.09
N ASP A 181 2.89 17.72 -12.85
CA ASP A 181 4.08 17.08 -12.29
C ASP A 181 3.96 15.55 -12.27
N ALA A 182 2.77 15.01 -12.00
CA ALA A 182 2.53 13.58 -12.05
C ALA A 182 2.49 13.05 -13.50
N ASN A 183 1.95 13.81 -14.46
CA ASN A 183 1.93 13.47 -15.88
C ASN A 183 3.33 13.50 -16.51
N ASP A 184 4.26 14.28 -15.95
CA ASP A 184 5.67 14.31 -16.36
C ASP A 184 6.43 13.02 -16.01
N ILE A 185 5.84 12.16 -15.16
CA ILE A 185 6.37 10.82 -14.91
C ILE A 185 5.85 9.86 -15.98
N THR A 186 6.72 9.46 -16.87
CA THR A 186 6.36 8.64 -18.03
C THR A 186 6.05 7.20 -17.62
N GLN A 187 5.30 6.49 -18.48
CA GLN A 187 5.01 5.06 -18.27
C GLN A 187 6.29 4.21 -18.28
N ASP A 188 7.29 4.59 -19.09
CA ASP A 188 8.58 3.90 -19.12
C ASP A 188 9.36 4.09 -17.82
N GLU A 189 9.28 5.26 -17.20
CA GLU A 189 9.85 5.51 -15.87
C GLU A 189 9.13 4.72 -14.77
N LEU A 190 7.80 4.65 -14.82
CA LEU A 190 7.03 3.82 -13.88
C LEU A 190 7.30 2.33 -14.06
N ALA A 191 7.54 1.87 -15.28
CA ALA A 191 7.88 0.48 -15.57
C ALA A 191 9.27 0.06 -15.04
N GLN A 192 10.14 1.00 -14.64
CA GLN A 192 11.42 0.67 -14.00
C GLN A 192 11.25 0.19 -12.54
N PHE A 193 10.14 0.52 -11.88
CA PHE A 193 9.89 0.02 -10.54
C PHE A 193 9.61 -1.49 -10.56
N SER A 194 10.13 -2.21 -9.57
CA SER A 194 9.87 -3.66 -9.40
C SER A 194 8.49 -3.98 -8.81
N TYR A 195 7.66 -2.96 -8.61
CA TYR A 195 6.32 -3.03 -8.03
C TYR A 195 5.46 -1.90 -8.62
N LEU A 196 4.14 -1.93 -8.39
CA LEU A 196 3.28 -0.83 -8.82
C LEU A 196 3.53 0.40 -7.93
N GLU A 197 4.08 1.45 -8.53
CA GLU A 197 4.20 2.77 -7.88
C GLU A 197 3.30 3.78 -8.60
N HIS A 198 2.84 4.79 -7.86
CA HIS A 198 1.97 5.83 -8.36
C HIS A 198 2.77 7.07 -8.77
N ALA A 199 2.44 7.64 -9.93
CA ALA A 199 3.12 8.82 -10.46
C ALA A 199 3.11 10.00 -9.47
N GLU A 200 2.01 10.20 -8.75
CA GLU A 200 1.87 11.25 -7.74
C GLU A 200 2.88 11.09 -6.58
N ASN A 201 3.14 9.85 -6.15
CA ASN A 201 4.14 9.58 -5.10
C ASN A 201 5.55 9.87 -5.58
N VAL A 202 5.86 9.46 -6.83
CA VAL A 202 7.17 9.69 -7.47
C VAL A 202 7.39 11.20 -7.66
N ALA A 203 6.43 11.91 -8.23
CA ALA A 203 6.50 13.35 -8.46
C ALA A 203 6.69 14.13 -7.15
N LEU A 204 5.93 13.77 -6.09
CA LEU A 204 6.08 14.37 -4.76
C LEU A 204 7.47 14.12 -4.19
N ALA A 205 7.98 12.90 -4.27
CA ALA A 205 9.31 12.55 -3.78
C ALA A 205 10.41 13.27 -4.56
N LEU A 206 10.27 13.40 -5.88
CA LEU A 206 11.19 14.17 -6.74
C LEU A 206 11.26 15.64 -6.35
N LYS A 207 10.11 16.29 -6.10
CA LYS A 207 10.10 17.70 -5.66
C LYS A 207 10.86 17.88 -4.34
N VAL A 208 10.73 16.95 -3.41
CA VAL A 208 11.51 16.99 -2.16
C VAL A 208 13.01 16.82 -2.44
N CYS A 209 13.40 15.83 -3.24
CA CYS A 209 14.81 15.58 -3.59
C CYS A 209 15.43 16.79 -4.33
N GLN A 210 14.72 17.37 -5.28
CA GLN A 210 15.15 18.53 -6.03
C GLN A 210 15.30 19.78 -5.14
N SER A 211 14.41 19.96 -4.15
CA SER A 211 14.55 21.08 -3.19
C SER A 211 15.81 20.99 -2.33
N MET A 212 16.39 19.79 -2.25
CA MET A 212 17.66 19.52 -1.55
C MET A 212 18.87 19.41 -2.50
N GLY A 213 18.70 19.82 -3.76
CA GLY A 213 19.78 19.90 -4.76
C GLY A 213 20.10 18.60 -5.50
N VAL A 214 19.27 17.56 -5.37
CA VAL A 214 19.44 16.31 -6.12
C VAL A 214 18.77 16.43 -7.48
N ALA A 215 19.50 16.16 -8.56
CA ALA A 215 18.98 16.19 -9.93
C ALA A 215 17.89 15.11 -10.13
N ARG A 216 16.92 15.38 -11.02
CA ARG A 216 15.76 14.53 -11.26
C ARG A 216 16.14 13.10 -11.64
N ASP A 217 17.01 12.95 -12.60
CA ASP A 217 17.50 11.67 -13.14
C ASP A 217 18.23 10.85 -12.08
N VAL A 218 19.08 11.50 -11.28
CA VAL A 218 19.79 10.86 -10.16
C VAL A 218 18.82 10.38 -9.08
N ALA A 219 17.82 11.22 -8.75
CA ALA A 219 16.80 10.84 -7.75
C ALA A 219 15.95 9.66 -8.25
N LEU A 220 15.51 9.68 -9.52
CA LEU A 220 14.74 8.59 -10.13
C LEU A 220 15.52 7.27 -10.12
N GLN A 221 16.79 7.30 -10.51
CA GLN A 221 17.64 6.10 -10.48
C GLN A 221 17.66 5.48 -9.07
N GLY A 222 17.85 6.30 -8.04
CA GLY A 222 17.80 5.82 -6.66
C GLY A 222 16.42 5.29 -6.25
N MET A 223 15.34 5.92 -6.74
CA MET A 223 13.97 5.48 -6.44
C MET A 223 13.65 4.11 -7.05
N TRP A 224 14.14 3.80 -8.25
CA TRP A 224 13.97 2.48 -8.88
C TRP A 224 14.69 1.36 -8.12
N GLU A 225 15.78 1.67 -7.42
CA GLU A 225 16.53 0.73 -6.59
C GLU A 225 15.90 0.57 -5.17
N ALA A 226 14.94 1.42 -4.83
CA ALA A 226 14.29 1.37 -3.51
C ALA A 226 13.56 0.04 -3.32
N GLN A 227 13.79 -0.59 -2.18
CA GLN A 227 12.98 -1.74 -1.79
C GLN A 227 11.55 -1.26 -1.47
N PRO A 228 10.52 -1.88 -2.05
CA PRO A 228 9.15 -1.50 -1.73
C PRO A 228 8.78 -1.84 -0.29
N ASP A 229 7.74 -1.18 0.20
CA ASP A 229 7.10 -1.60 1.45
C ASP A 229 6.64 -3.07 1.33
N PRO A 230 6.77 -3.90 2.37
CA PRO A 230 6.28 -5.28 2.35
C PRO A 230 4.81 -5.44 1.98
N GLY A 231 4.01 -4.39 2.15
CA GLY A 231 2.61 -4.34 1.73
C GLY A 231 2.38 -3.72 0.35
N ALA A 232 3.41 -3.26 -0.35
CA ALA A 232 3.25 -2.68 -1.69
C ALA A 232 2.64 -3.70 -2.66
N MET A 233 1.80 -3.22 -3.57
CA MET A 233 1.18 -4.09 -4.56
C MET A 233 2.24 -4.74 -5.44
N ARG A 234 2.26 -6.06 -5.42
CA ARG A 234 3.09 -6.90 -6.28
C ARG A 234 2.22 -7.96 -6.94
N VAL A 235 2.59 -8.36 -8.13
CA VAL A 235 2.04 -9.56 -8.75
C VAL A 235 3.14 -10.61 -8.77
N HIS A 236 2.84 -11.77 -8.19
CA HIS A 236 3.69 -12.95 -8.22
C HIS A 236 3.03 -13.96 -9.14
N VAL A 237 3.78 -14.53 -10.06
CA VAL A 237 3.30 -15.61 -10.91
C VAL A 237 3.98 -16.88 -10.47
N GLN A 238 3.19 -17.91 -10.18
CA GLN A 238 3.68 -19.19 -9.70
C GLN A 238 2.86 -20.33 -10.30
N GLU A 239 3.54 -21.39 -10.75
CA GLU A 239 2.88 -22.62 -11.18
C GLU A 239 2.61 -23.51 -9.95
N VAL A 240 1.34 -23.74 -9.65
CA VAL A 240 0.94 -24.60 -8.53
C VAL A 240 -0.10 -25.61 -9.01
N HIS A 241 0.21 -26.90 -8.85
CA HIS A 241 -0.65 -28.01 -9.27
C HIS A 241 -1.09 -27.95 -10.75
N GLY A 242 -0.20 -27.47 -11.63
CA GLY A 242 -0.46 -27.38 -13.08
C GLY A 242 -1.31 -26.17 -13.50
N ASN A 243 -1.60 -25.24 -12.57
CA ASN A 243 -2.28 -23.98 -12.87
C ASN A 243 -1.33 -22.80 -12.69
N SER A 244 -1.43 -21.80 -13.57
CA SER A 244 -0.70 -20.56 -13.44
C SER A 244 -1.44 -19.62 -12.49
N TRP A 245 -0.84 -19.29 -11.34
CA TRP A 245 -1.39 -18.42 -10.32
C TRP A 245 -0.79 -17.02 -10.42
N HIS A 246 -1.64 -16.03 -10.63
CA HIS A 246 -1.29 -14.62 -10.57
C HIS A 246 -1.73 -14.05 -9.23
N PHE A 247 -0.84 -14.04 -8.25
CA PHE A 247 -1.13 -13.49 -6.93
C PHE A 247 -0.91 -11.97 -6.91
N VAL A 248 -1.98 -11.23 -6.80
CA VAL A 248 -1.99 -9.76 -6.65
C VAL A 248 -1.97 -9.42 -5.16
N ASN A 249 -0.81 -9.05 -4.64
CA ASN A 249 -0.67 -8.60 -3.26
C ASN A 249 -1.14 -7.15 -3.13
N ALA A 250 -2.41 -6.95 -2.76
CA ALA A 250 -3.01 -5.63 -2.56
C ALA A 250 -3.32 -5.32 -1.08
N PHE A 251 -2.68 -6.02 -0.13
CA PHE A 251 -2.91 -5.83 1.30
C PHE A 251 -2.57 -4.43 1.83
N ALA A 252 -1.77 -3.64 1.11
CA ALA A 252 -1.49 -2.25 1.47
C ALA A 252 -2.64 -1.30 1.17
N ALA A 253 -3.47 -1.61 0.17
CA ALA A 253 -4.68 -0.85 -0.14
C ALA A 253 -5.77 -1.20 0.88
N ASN A 254 -5.92 -0.37 1.90
CA ASN A 254 -6.76 -0.65 3.06
C ASN A 254 -8.11 0.08 3.03
N ASP A 255 -8.41 0.81 1.97
CA ASP A 255 -9.65 1.53 1.76
C ASP A 255 -10.36 1.06 0.50
N PRO A 256 -11.68 1.20 0.44
CA PRO A 256 -12.49 0.75 -0.69
C PRO A 256 -12.07 1.35 -2.04
N GLU A 257 -11.78 2.66 -2.08
CA GLU A 257 -11.46 3.36 -3.33
C GLU A 257 -10.16 2.84 -3.95
N SER A 258 -9.08 2.80 -3.18
CA SER A 258 -7.78 2.29 -3.65
C SER A 258 -7.87 0.81 -4.04
N THR A 259 -8.61 0.02 -3.26
CA THR A 259 -8.76 -1.42 -3.52
C THR A 259 -9.60 -1.69 -4.76
N THR A 260 -10.67 -0.89 -5.00
CA THR A 260 -11.49 -0.96 -6.23
C THR A 260 -10.62 -0.73 -7.47
N ARG A 261 -9.82 0.32 -7.47
CA ARG A 261 -8.93 0.63 -8.61
C ARG A 261 -7.97 -0.52 -8.93
N ILE A 262 -7.42 -1.16 -7.89
CA ILE A 262 -6.53 -2.31 -8.07
C ILE A 262 -7.30 -3.52 -8.60
N TRP A 263 -8.51 -3.79 -8.06
CA TRP A 263 -9.35 -4.88 -8.55
C TRP A 263 -9.70 -4.72 -10.02
N ASP A 264 -10.18 -3.54 -10.41
CA ASP A 264 -10.57 -3.25 -11.80
C ASP A 264 -9.36 -3.36 -12.75
N ALA A 265 -8.20 -2.85 -12.34
CA ALA A 265 -6.98 -2.99 -13.12
C ALA A 265 -6.55 -4.45 -13.27
N ALA A 266 -6.51 -5.22 -12.18
CA ALA A 266 -6.11 -6.63 -12.19
C ALA A 266 -7.12 -7.51 -12.94
N TYR A 267 -8.43 -7.23 -12.79
CA TYR A 267 -9.50 -7.99 -13.41
C TYR A 267 -9.38 -8.05 -14.93
N ASN A 268 -8.92 -6.97 -15.55
CA ASN A 268 -8.81 -6.83 -17.00
C ASN A 268 -7.39 -7.08 -17.53
N TYR A 269 -6.39 -7.13 -16.62
CA TYR A 269 -4.98 -7.17 -17.04
C TYR A 269 -4.49 -8.54 -17.51
N PHE A 270 -5.03 -9.63 -16.94
CA PHE A 270 -4.55 -10.99 -17.21
C PHE A 270 -5.43 -11.69 -18.25
N PRO A 271 -5.06 -11.71 -19.55
CA PRO A 271 -5.94 -12.23 -20.61
C PRO A 271 -6.16 -13.76 -20.55
N GLY A 272 -5.26 -14.51 -19.92
CA GLY A 272 -5.37 -15.97 -19.79
C GLY A 272 -6.05 -16.45 -18.50
N VAL A 273 -6.51 -15.51 -17.63
CA VAL A 273 -7.15 -15.86 -16.36
C VAL A 273 -8.61 -16.23 -16.58
N THR A 274 -8.97 -17.46 -16.21
CA THR A 274 -10.34 -17.96 -16.29
C THR A 274 -11.06 -17.93 -14.93
N GLN A 275 -10.30 -17.88 -13.83
CA GLN A 275 -10.85 -17.92 -12.48
C GLN A 275 -10.25 -16.79 -11.62
N ARG A 276 -11.10 -16.04 -10.93
CA ARG A 276 -10.75 -14.90 -10.09
C ARG A 276 -11.15 -15.13 -8.65
N VAL A 277 -10.18 -15.06 -7.76
CA VAL A 277 -10.36 -15.32 -6.33
C VAL A 277 -10.00 -14.06 -5.55
N LEU A 278 -10.91 -13.59 -4.71
CA LEU A 278 -10.69 -12.49 -3.79
C LEU A 278 -10.43 -13.02 -2.38
N VAL A 279 -9.31 -12.66 -1.77
CA VAL A 279 -8.97 -13.05 -0.40
C VAL A 279 -9.03 -11.83 0.51
N MET A 280 -9.97 -11.82 1.45
CA MET A 280 -10.08 -10.78 2.48
C MET A 280 -9.45 -11.26 3.78
N ASN A 281 -8.38 -10.58 4.22
CA ASN A 281 -7.80 -10.79 5.55
C ASN A 281 -8.42 -9.83 6.56
N CYS A 282 -9.29 -10.38 7.43
CA CYS A 282 -9.99 -9.65 8.47
C CYS A 282 -9.17 -9.50 9.75
N ARG A 283 -9.51 -8.47 10.56
CA ARG A 283 -9.00 -8.30 11.92
C ARG A 283 -10.13 -7.83 12.82
N VAL A 284 -10.25 -8.44 14.00
CA VAL A 284 -11.31 -8.12 14.97
C VAL A 284 -11.28 -6.66 15.45
N ASP A 285 -10.08 -6.05 15.52
CA ASP A 285 -9.89 -4.66 15.92
C ASP A 285 -10.10 -3.64 14.76
N ARG A 286 -10.57 -4.12 13.59
CA ARG A 286 -10.85 -3.34 12.38
C ARG A 286 -12.21 -3.68 11.78
N ALA A 287 -13.23 -3.74 12.62
CA ALA A 287 -14.60 -4.10 12.24
C ALA A 287 -15.21 -3.11 11.21
N ASP A 288 -14.90 -1.83 11.34
CA ASP A 288 -15.26 -0.76 10.42
C ASP A 288 -14.73 -1.02 9.00
N ARG A 289 -13.46 -1.39 8.88
CA ARG A 289 -12.84 -1.75 7.61
C ARG A 289 -13.50 -2.98 6.98
N SER A 290 -13.76 -4.02 7.78
CA SER A 290 -14.46 -5.22 7.30
C SER A 290 -15.86 -4.89 6.77
N THR A 291 -16.56 -3.95 7.40
CA THR A 291 -17.87 -3.50 6.98
C THR A 291 -17.83 -2.73 5.66
N THR A 292 -16.99 -1.69 5.58
CA THR A 292 -16.89 -0.82 4.40
C THR A 292 -16.34 -1.58 3.19
N MET A 293 -15.38 -2.49 3.42
CA MET A 293 -14.83 -3.32 2.36
C MET A 293 -15.84 -4.33 1.80
N ALA A 294 -16.67 -4.96 2.65
CA ALA A 294 -17.72 -5.86 2.18
C ALA A 294 -18.77 -5.14 1.33
N GLU A 295 -19.07 -3.89 1.66
CA GLU A 295 -19.99 -3.06 0.87
C GLU A 295 -19.41 -2.72 -0.52
N ALA A 296 -18.13 -2.40 -0.56
CA ALA A 296 -17.45 -2.10 -1.83
C ALA A 296 -17.32 -3.36 -2.70
N VAL A 297 -16.82 -4.47 -2.15
CA VAL A 297 -16.64 -5.76 -2.87
C VAL A 297 -17.92 -6.21 -3.56
N ALA A 298 -19.06 -5.99 -2.94
CA ALA A 298 -20.35 -6.36 -3.52
C ALA A 298 -20.74 -5.53 -4.78
N THR A 299 -20.05 -4.42 -5.04
CA THR A 299 -20.29 -3.57 -6.22
C THR A 299 -19.26 -3.80 -7.33
N TRP A 300 -18.23 -4.58 -7.09
CA TRP A 300 -17.16 -4.84 -8.04
C TRP A 300 -17.58 -5.88 -9.11
N ALA A 301 -16.77 -5.99 -10.16
CA ALA A 301 -16.84 -7.14 -11.04
C ALA A 301 -16.71 -8.43 -10.20
N PRO A 302 -17.59 -9.43 -10.39
CA PRO A 302 -17.71 -10.54 -9.46
C PRO A 302 -16.48 -11.46 -9.48
N ALA A 303 -16.03 -11.87 -8.29
CA ALA A 303 -15.09 -12.97 -8.17
C ALA A 303 -15.82 -14.33 -8.29
N ASP A 304 -15.09 -15.34 -8.72
CA ASP A 304 -15.59 -16.72 -8.74
C ASP A 304 -15.60 -17.32 -7.33
N ARG A 305 -14.63 -16.91 -6.49
CA ARG A 305 -14.58 -17.26 -5.05
C ARG A 305 -14.17 -16.08 -4.20
N TYR A 306 -14.72 -16.04 -2.99
CA TYR A 306 -14.40 -15.10 -1.93
C TYR A 306 -13.85 -15.87 -0.72
N VAL A 307 -12.57 -15.74 -0.47
CA VAL A 307 -11.91 -16.40 0.67
C VAL A 307 -11.77 -15.41 1.81
N ILE A 308 -12.17 -15.82 3.01
CA ILE A 308 -12.11 -14.97 4.21
C ILE A 308 -11.15 -15.61 5.21
N ILE A 309 -10.09 -14.87 5.53
CA ILE A 309 -9.04 -15.28 6.48
C ILE A 309 -8.91 -14.28 7.63
N GLY A 310 -8.18 -14.65 8.67
CA GLY A 310 -7.91 -13.80 9.83
C GLY A 310 -8.92 -13.91 10.95
N SER A 311 -9.15 -12.84 11.70
CA SER A 311 -10.00 -12.81 12.88
C SER A 311 -11.18 -11.84 12.73
N GLY A 312 -12.33 -12.12 13.38
CA GLY A 312 -13.55 -11.30 13.24
C GLY A 312 -14.17 -11.40 11.84
N THR A 313 -14.01 -12.54 11.19
CA THR A 313 -14.46 -12.82 9.82
C THR A 313 -15.97 -12.76 9.62
N ASP A 314 -16.72 -12.96 10.69
CA ASP A 314 -18.19 -12.97 10.71
C ASP A 314 -18.82 -11.61 10.29
N ILE A 315 -18.13 -10.50 10.55
CA ILE A 315 -18.60 -9.16 10.16
C ILE A 315 -18.60 -9.02 8.64
N PHE A 316 -17.48 -9.36 8.00
CA PHE A 316 -17.33 -9.31 6.54
C PHE A 316 -18.27 -10.32 5.88
N LEU A 317 -18.30 -11.57 6.35
CA LEU A 317 -19.15 -12.64 5.84
C LEU A 317 -20.64 -12.24 5.84
N ARG A 318 -21.17 -11.82 7.00
CA ARG A 318 -22.59 -11.43 7.12
C ARG A 318 -22.95 -10.28 6.19
N ARG A 319 -22.06 -9.30 6.04
CA ARG A 319 -22.29 -8.17 5.13
C ARG A 319 -22.27 -8.60 3.67
N LEU A 320 -21.29 -9.44 3.29
CA LEU A 320 -21.14 -9.94 1.93
C LEU A 320 -22.38 -10.74 1.49
N LEU A 321 -22.85 -11.66 2.33
CA LEU A 321 -24.08 -12.43 2.10
C LEU A 321 -25.34 -11.55 2.03
N LYS A 322 -25.45 -10.55 2.91
CA LYS A 322 -26.55 -9.57 2.88
C LYS A 322 -26.57 -8.76 1.58
N ARG A 323 -25.44 -8.57 0.92
CA ARG A 323 -25.31 -7.89 -0.37
C ARG A 323 -25.54 -8.80 -1.57
N GLY A 324 -25.88 -10.07 -1.36
CA GLY A 324 -26.31 -10.99 -2.41
C GLY A 324 -25.22 -11.91 -2.97
N ILE A 325 -24.01 -11.91 -2.37
CA ILE A 325 -23.01 -12.92 -2.75
C ILE A 325 -23.48 -14.30 -2.25
N HIS A 326 -23.50 -15.27 -3.16
CA HIS A 326 -24.00 -16.60 -2.87
C HIS A 326 -23.07 -17.34 -1.88
N PRO A 327 -23.61 -18.04 -0.85
CA PRO A 327 -22.78 -18.75 0.13
C PRO A 327 -21.80 -19.75 -0.47
N ASP A 328 -22.17 -20.45 -1.54
CA ASP A 328 -21.33 -21.46 -2.21
C ASP A 328 -20.06 -20.86 -2.83
N LYS A 329 -20.02 -19.55 -3.03
CA LYS A 329 -18.85 -18.82 -3.51
C LYS A 329 -17.92 -18.38 -2.38
N VAL A 330 -18.30 -18.58 -1.10
CA VAL A 330 -17.57 -18.07 0.05
C VAL A 330 -16.86 -19.21 0.80
N ILE A 331 -15.59 -19.05 1.05
CA ILE A 331 -14.72 -19.98 1.77
C ILE A 331 -14.17 -19.26 3.01
N CYS A 332 -14.45 -19.78 4.20
CA CYS A 332 -13.93 -19.23 5.47
C CYS A 332 -12.84 -20.15 6.01
N LEU A 333 -11.61 -19.66 6.10
CA LEU A 333 -10.44 -20.45 6.48
C LEU A 333 -9.77 -20.00 7.79
N GLY A 334 -10.22 -18.89 8.38
CA GLY A 334 -9.63 -18.39 9.63
C GLY A 334 -8.11 -18.10 9.48
N ASN A 335 -7.30 -18.72 10.32
CA ASN A 335 -5.83 -18.50 10.33
C ASN A 335 -5.06 -19.55 9.50
N SER A 336 -5.60 -19.98 8.38
CA SER A 336 -4.94 -20.96 7.50
C SER A 336 -3.64 -20.43 6.89
N SER A 337 -2.74 -21.35 6.57
CA SER A 337 -1.48 -21.07 5.84
C SER A 337 -1.73 -20.77 4.36
N GLY A 338 -0.71 -20.26 3.66
CA GLY A 338 -0.77 -20.05 2.21
C GLY A 338 -1.09 -21.33 1.41
N PRO A 339 -0.37 -22.46 1.62
CA PRO A 339 -0.68 -23.73 0.98
C PRO A 339 -2.10 -24.24 1.22
N GLU A 340 -2.56 -24.23 2.47
CA GLU A 340 -3.93 -24.66 2.83
C GLU A 340 -5.01 -23.81 2.13
N LEU A 341 -4.75 -22.52 1.95
CA LEU A 341 -5.66 -21.64 1.22
C LEU A 341 -5.73 -22.03 -0.26
N VAL A 342 -4.59 -22.25 -0.89
CA VAL A 342 -4.50 -22.68 -2.29
C VAL A 342 -5.24 -24.00 -2.51
N ASP A 343 -4.98 -25.00 -1.66
CA ASP A 343 -5.64 -26.32 -1.73
C ASP A 343 -7.16 -26.18 -1.55
N SER A 344 -7.62 -25.37 -0.60
CA SER A 344 -9.04 -25.14 -0.36
C SER A 344 -9.74 -24.47 -1.53
N VAL A 345 -9.08 -23.51 -2.18
CA VAL A 345 -9.60 -22.86 -3.39
C VAL A 345 -9.73 -23.89 -4.52
N LEU A 346 -8.68 -24.67 -4.81
CA LEU A 346 -8.71 -25.68 -5.84
C LEU A 346 -9.79 -26.73 -5.59
N GLU A 347 -9.94 -27.22 -4.36
CA GLU A 347 -10.97 -28.19 -4.02
C GLU A 347 -12.38 -27.62 -4.22
N SER A 348 -12.59 -26.34 -3.95
CA SER A 348 -13.88 -25.68 -4.18
C SER A 348 -14.29 -25.66 -5.67
N PHE A 349 -13.34 -25.43 -6.56
CA PHE A 349 -13.57 -25.48 -8.01
C PHE A 349 -13.83 -26.90 -8.50
N ARG A 350 -12.99 -27.88 -8.07
CA ARG A 350 -13.20 -29.32 -8.39
C ARG A 350 -14.56 -29.84 -7.90
N ARG A 351 -15.03 -29.35 -6.74
CA ARG A 351 -16.35 -29.73 -6.22
C ARG A 351 -17.48 -29.21 -7.11
N GLU A 352 -17.36 -27.97 -7.59
CA GLU A 352 -18.35 -27.40 -8.54
C GLU A 352 -18.39 -28.15 -9.85
N GLU A 353 -17.23 -28.51 -10.43
CA GLU A 353 -17.14 -29.32 -11.64
C GLU A 353 -17.76 -30.71 -11.45
N ARG A 354 -17.49 -31.38 -10.33
CA ARG A 354 -18.11 -32.67 -9.99
C ARG A 354 -19.63 -32.56 -9.86
N MET A 355 -20.14 -31.46 -9.30
CA MET A 355 -21.58 -31.22 -9.19
C MET A 355 -22.23 -30.90 -10.57
N ALA A 356 -21.53 -30.19 -11.43
CA ALA A 356 -22.01 -29.87 -12.76
C ALA A 356 -22.01 -31.10 -13.71
N THR A 357 -21.10 -32.05 -13.50
CA THR A 357 -20.95 -33.28 -14.28
C THR A 357 -21.72 -34.47 -13.70
N ALA A 358 -22.28 -34.34 -12.50
CA ALA A 358 -23.09 -35.38 -11.88
C ALA A 358 -24.32 -35.71 -12.78
N PRO A 359 -24.58 -36.99 -13.15
CA PRO A 359 -25.68 -37.36 -14.02
C PRO A 359 -27.01 -36.96 -13.36
N ARG A 360 -27.73 -36.02 -14.02
CA ARG A 360 -29.14 -35.76 -13.66
C ARG A 360 -29.95 -37.02 -13.97
N PRO A 361 -30.77 -37.55 -13.07
CA PRO A 361 -31.64 -38.67 -13.40
C PRO A 361 -32.61 -38.27 -14.50
N HIS A 362 -32.50 -38.96 -15.62
CA HIS A 362 -33.34 -38.94 -16.81
C HIS A 362 -33.30 -37.72 -17.77
N PHE A 363 -32.63 -37.83 -18.90
CA PHE A 363 -33.21 -38.13 -20.24
C PHE A 363 -32.06 -38.37 -21.23
N GLN A 364 -32.20 -39.42 -22.05
CA GLN A 364 -31.26 -39.87 -23.09
C GLN A 364 -31.15 -38.84 -24.22
N SER A 365 -29.96 -38.46 -24.59
CA SER A 365 -29.51 -38.46 -26.00
C SER A 365 -27.97 -38.31 -26.01
N GLY A 366 -27.31 -39.21 -26.67
CA GLY A 366 -25.87 -39.40 -26.67
C GLY A 366 -25.13 -38.33 -27.49
N THR A 367 -23.81 -38.47 -27.38
CA THR A 367 -22.75 -37.85 -28.18
C THR A 367 -22.52 -36.36 -27.94
N ALA A 368 -21.82 -35.99 -26.85
CA ALA A 368 -21.02 -34.77 -26.75
C ALA A 368 -20.18 -34.67 -25.44
N VAL A 369 -19.72 -35.81 -24.87
CA VAL A 369 -19.02 -35.79 -23.57
C VAL A 369 -17.51 -36.04 -23.69
N ALA A 370 -17.00 -36.38 -24.87
CA ALA A 370 -15.58 -36.77 -25.05
C ALA A 370 -14.65 -35.60 -25.45
N GLU A 371 -15.16 -34.46 -25.92
CA GLU A 371 -14.31 -33.38 -26.46
C GLU A 371 -13.98 -32.26 -25.45
N ARG A 372 -14.56 -32.26 -24.25
CA ARG A 372 -14.30 -31.21 -23.23
C ARG A 372 -13.22 -31.55 -22.20
N ALA A 373 -12.69 -32.76 -22.22
CA ALA A 373 -11.68 -33.19 -21.26
C ALA A 373 -10.21 -32.91 -21.70
N GLU A 374 -9.98 -32.51 -22.94
CA GLU A 374 -8.65 -32.22 -23.47
C GLU A 374 -8.28 -30.74 -23.56
N GLU A 375 -9.22 -29.82 -23.28
CA GLU A 375 -8.97 -28.36 -23.29
C GLU A 375 -8.68 -27.74 -21.90
N MET A 376 -8.35 -28.54 -20.89
CA MET A 376 -7.79 -28.02 -19.64
C MET A 376 -6.26 -27.82 -19.71
N GLU A 377 -5.75 -27.29 -20.82
CA GLU A 377 -4.39 -26.76 -20.86
C GLU A 377 -4.36 -25.41 -20.14
N SER A 378 -3.74 -25.41 -18.92
CA SER A 378 -3.31 -24.27 -18.12
C SER A 378 -4.32 -23.11 -17.98
N SER A 379 -5.39 -23.32 -17.22
CA SER A 379 -6.27 -22.20 -16.87
C SER A 379 -5.55 -21.30 -15.84
N GLY A 380 -5.27 -20.05 -16.22
CA GLY A 380 -4.69 -19.06 -15.32
C GLY A 380 -5.70 -18.70 -14.21
N MET A 381 -5.21 -18.60 -12.98
CA MET A 381 -5.97 -18.18 -11.81
C MET A 381 -5.44 -16.84 -11.29
N MET A 382 -6.32 -15.88 -11.02
CA MET A 382 -5.96 -14.65 -10.32
C MET A 382 -6.41 -14.75 -8.86
N LEU A 383 -5.48 -14.54 -7.94
CA LEU A 383 -5.74 -14.46 -6.51
C LEU A 383 -5.37 -13.06 -6.00
N MET A 384 -6.34 -12.26 -5.58
CA MET A 384 -6.05 -10.94 -5.04
C MET A 384 -6.25 -10.88 -3.52
N GLY A 385 -5.18 -10.58 -2.78
CA GLY A 385 -5.20 -10.38 -1.34
C GLY A 385 -5.50 -8.94 -0.96
N ILE A 386 -6.56 -8.71 -0.15
CA ILE A 386 -7.01 -7.40 0.33
C ILE A 386 -7.20 -7.36 1.84
N GLY A 387 -7.36 -6.18 2.41
CA GLY A 387 -7.63 -5.97 3.83
C GLY A 387 -6.34 -5.74 4.63
N ASN A 388 -6.02 -6.58 5.59
CA ASN A 388 -4.84 -6.41 6.43
C ASN A 388 -3.71 -7.34 5.98
N VAL A 389 -2.46 -6.86 5.97
CA VAL A 389 -1.31 -7.73 5.65
C VAL A 389 -0.91 -8.61 6.83
N ALA A 390 -1.13 -8.17 8.09
CA ALA A 390 -0.67 -8.88 9.28
C ALA A 390 -1.31 -10.26 9.46
N GLY A 391 -0.57 -11.19 10.04
CA GLY A 391 -1.00 -12.57 10.29
C GLY A 391 -1.13 -13.38 9.00
N PRO A 392 -2.29 -14.04 8.72
CA PRO A 392 -2.46 -14.91 7.55
C PRO A 392 -2.19 -14.21 6.21
N GLY A 393 -2.44 -12.90 6.10
CA GLY A 393 -2.12 -12.14 4.89
C GLY A 393 -0.62 -12.09 4.60
N MET A 394 0.22 -12.00 5.65
CA MET A 394 1.67 -12.07 5.50
C MET A 394 2.11 -13.47 5.08
N ALA A 395 1.57 -14.51 5.71
CA ALA A 395 1.88 -15.89 5.35
C ALA A 395 1.52 -16.20 3.90
N LEU A 396 0.42 -15.62 3.38
CA LEU A 396 0.04 -15.75 1.99
C LEU A 396 1.01 -14.99 1.06
N ALA A 397 1.38 -13.76 1.44
CA ALA A 397 2.34 -12.97 0.68
C ALA A 397 3.73 -13.63 0.63
N ASP A 398 4.17 -14.22 1.75
CA ASP A 398 5.44 -14.95 1.83
C ASP A 398 5.39 -16.24 0.99
N HIS A 399 4.26 -16.97 0.99
CA HIS A 399 4.08 -18.18 0.21
C HIS A 399 4.32 -17.94 -1.29
N PHE A 400 3.68 -16.91 -1.86
CA PHE A 400 3.85 -16.54 -3.26
C PHE A 400 5.14 -15.76 -3.54
N GLY A 401 5.79 -15.21 -2.49
CA GLY A 401 7.04 -14.46 -2.61
C GLY A 401 8.31 -15.30 -2.57
N GLN A 402 8.24 -16.59 -2.22
CA GLN A 402 9.41 -17.47 -2.05
C GLN A 402 9.99 -18.03 -3.34
N ASP A 403 9.25 -18.04 -4.44
CA ASP A 403 9.75 -18.49 -5.72
C ASP A 403 10.38 -17.35 -6.53
N GLN A 404 11.63 -17.57 -6.97
CA GLN A 404 12.53 -16.57 -7.56
C GLN A 404 12.22 -16.22 -9.03
N GLY A 405 10.98 -16.22 -9.42
CA GLY A 405 10.54 -15.82 -10.76
C GLY A 405 10.06 -14.37 -10.80
N TRP A 406 10.98 -13.37 -10.72
CA TRP A 406 10.64 -11.99 -11.03
C TRP A 406 10.47 -11.84 -12.54
N GLU A 407 9.31 -12.09 -13.10
CA GLU A 407 8.98 -11.54 -14.41
C GLU A 407 8.80 -10.02 -14.23
N ARG A 408 9.78 -9.27 -14.73
CA ARG A 408 9.61 -7.83 -14.97
C ARG A 408 8.39 -7.70 -15.87
N PHE A 409 7.43 -6.91 -15.45
CA PHE A 409 6.33 -6.47 -16.31
C PHE A 409 6.92 -5.84 -17.57
N ARG A 410 7.16 -6.62 -18.61
CA ARG A 410 7.32 -6.13 -19.96
C ARG A 410 5.91 -6.02 -20.52
N THR A 411 5.36 -4.84 -20.46
CA THR A 411 4.15 -4.50 -21.23
C THR A 411 4.41 -4.88 -22.68
N PRO A 412 3.60 -5.77 -23.30
CA PRO A 412 3.59 -5.86 -24.75
C PRO A 412 3.13 -4.48 -25.24
N VAL A 413 3.94 -3.85 -26.07
CA VAL A 413 3.58 -2.62 -26.77
C VAL A 413 2.48 -2.96 -27.77
N THR A 414 1.25 -3.04 -27.29
CA THR A 414 0.04 -2.91 -28.10
C THR A 414 -0.76 -1.79 -27.46
N ARG A 415 -0.74 -0.64 -28.11
CA ARG A 415 -1.56 0.52 -27.76
C ARG A 415 -3.00 0.09 -27.51
N PRO A 416 -3.59 0.25 -26.33
CA PRO A 416 -5.00 0.47 -26.24
C PRO A 416 -5.20 1.97 -26.51
N ALA A 417 -5.86 2.24 -27.63
CA ALA A 417 -6.44 3.55 -27.87
C ALA A 417 -7.41 3.89 -26.73
N ARG A 418 -7.24 5.11 -26.17
CA ARG A 418 -8.29 5.88 -25.48
C ARG A 418 -9.04 5.16 -24.33
N VAL A 419 -8.49 5.16 -23.15
CA VAL A 419 -9.28 5.16 -21.90
C VAL A 419 -8.55 6.03 -20.84
N LEU A 420 -8.26 7.27 -21.16
CA LEU A 420 -7.90 8.30 -20.19
C LEU A 420 -8.43 9.67 -20.66
N GLU A 421 -9.69 9.68 -21.04
CA GLU A 421 -10.52 10.88 -20.99
C GLU A 421 -11.84 10.43 -20.39
N MET A 422 -11.97 10.57 -19.11
CA MET A 422 -13.17 10.95 -18.35
C MET A 422 -12.99 10.59 -16.86
N VAL A 423 -13.02 11.68 -16.11
CA VAL A 423 -13.15 11.88 -14.65
C VAL A 423 -11.87 11.83 -13.84
#